data_7bfbcd94f3efe5f30a380de0c0202043
#
_entry.id   7bfbcd94f3efe5f30a380de0c0202043
#
_cell.length_a   1.000
_cell.length_b   1.000
_cell.length_c   1.000
_cell.angle_alpha   90.00
_cell.angle_beta   90.00
_cell.angle_gamma   90.00
#
_symmetry.space_group_name_H-M   'P 1'
#
loop_
_entity.id
_entity.type
_entity.pdbx_description
1 polymer ?
#
loop_
_entity_poly.entity_id
_entity_poly.type
_entity_poly.pdbx_seq_one_letter_code
_entity_poly.pdbx_strand_id
1 'polypeptide(L)'
;MTAPVRSGGIDRSALMHTYPEPTVTFVRGEGSVLYDTDDRPYLDFLSGLAVTSLGHAHPVVAEAIADQARTLSHVSNLFGNTVGPDVAVTLDRLVGGGVVRAGGQVFFANSGAEANECAIKLARRWAGPDRFAVVATTDAFHGRTLAALAATGQFEKQAAFTPMPEGFAHVPYGDIDAMDAALDPARVAAVLVEPIQGEAGVVVPSSDYLGALRRLCTERDVLLMVDEIQTGLGRTGRWFAFQHLGIEPDVVTMAKALGNGMPVGACWARAEVAAAFVPGDHGSTFGGQPLAMSAARATLQVMEDEGVPERATAAGARLRAGLSRLPGVVSVRGEGLLLAAVLVNDFAGPACAEALQGGLVINAPRPNVLRFAPSLLVSDEQVDQAVSTLTRILARLLAVFGTRDGSDGADGGVPRDH
;
A
#
# COMPACT_ATOMS: atom_id res chain seq x y z
N MET A 1 17.85 1.67 30.21
CA MET A 1 18.75 0.51 29.98
C MET A 1 17.88 -0.68 29.65
N THR A 2 17.67 -1.00 28.39
CA THR A 2 16.99 -2.20 27.95
C THR A 2 17.96 -3.37 28.05
N ALA A 3 17.58 -4.46 28.75
CA ALA A 3 18.39 -5.66 28.82
C ALA A 3 18.61 -6.24 27.41
N PRO A 4 19.81 -6.74 27.09
CA PRO A 4 20.03 -7.38 25.78
C PRO A 4 19.15 -8.62 25.65
N VAL A 5 18.39 -8.70 24.57
CA VAL A 5 17.64 -9.90 24.18
C VAL A 5 18.70 -10.97 23.87
N ARG A 6 18.80 -11.98 24.72
CA ARG A 6 19.73 -13.10 24.49
C ARG A 6 19.20 -13.93 23.31
N SER A 7 20.10 -14.48 22.51
CA SER A 7 19.89 -15.41 21.39
C SER A 7 19.39 -16.81 21.85
N GLY A 8 18.40 -16.85 22.71
CA GLY A 8 17.55 -18.01 22.96
C GLY A 8 16.31 -17.86 22.10
N GLY A 9 15.89 -18.91 21.41
CA GLY A 9 14.77 -18.86 20.47
C GLY A 9 13.59 -18.10 21.07
N ILE A 10 13.10 -17.08 20.35
CA ILE A 10 11.94 -16.29 20.78
C ILE A 10 10.74 -17.22 20.77
N ASP A 11 10.13 -17.43 21.94
CA ASP A 11 8.92 -18.25 22.05
C ASP A 11 7.74 -17.54 21.37
N ARG A 12 7.24 -18.13 20.30
CA ARG A 12 6.11 -17.64 19.51
C ARG A 12 4.87 -18.51 19.68
N SER A 13 4.90 -19.50 20.56
CA SER A 13 3.83 -20.50 20.75
C SER A 13 2.47 -19.90 21.13
N ALA A 14 2.46 -18.68 21.69
CA ALA A 14 1.24 -17.96 22.03
C ALA A 14 0.65 -17.12 20.86
N LEU A 15 1.32 -17.05 19.71
CA LEU A 15 0.81 -16.35 18.54
C LEU A 15 -0.02 -17.29 17.66
N MET A 16 -1.14 -16.77 17.13
CA MET A 16 -1.92 -17.51 16.12
C MET A 16 -1.10 -17.72 14.85
N HIS A 17 -1.16 -18.91 14.25
CA HIS A 17 -0.46 -19.29 13.02
C HIS A 17 -1.11 -18.67 11.76
N THR A 18 -1.12 -17.35 11.69
CA THR A 18 -1.64 -16.60 10.52
C THR A 18 -0.56 -16.20 9.53
N TYR A 19 0.70 -16.36 9.92
CA TYR A 19 1.90 -16.10 9.12
C TYR A 19 2.87 -17.28 9.22
N PRO A 20 3.68 -17.53 8.17
CA PRO A 20 4.78 -18.50 8.27
C PRO A 20 5.80 -18.05 9.33
N GLU A 21 6.57 -19.02 9.86
CA GLU A 21 7.65 -18.72 10.80
C GLU A 21 8.69 -17.78 10.13
N PRO A 22 9.06 -16.67 10.79
CA PRO A 22 10.03 -15.75 10.26
C PRO A 22 11.44 -16.36 10.26
N THR A 23 12.16 -16.16 9.17
CA THR A 23 13.54 -16.64 9.01
C THR A 23 14.59 -15.74 9.67
N VAL A 24 14.22 -14.48 9.96
CA VAL A 24 15.05 -13.47 10.63
C VAL A 24 14.21 -12.70 11.62
N THR A 25 14.76 -12.38 12.79
CA THR A 25 14.15 -11.50 13.79
C THR A 25 14.91 -10.19 13.87
N PHE A 26 14.28 -9.11 13.49
CA PHE A 26 14.84 -7.76 13.61
C PHE A 26 14.56 -7.17 14.99
N VAL A 27 15.55 -6.51 15.58
CA VAL A 27 15.49 -5.92 16.93
C VAL A 27 15.74 -4.42 16.95
N ARG A 28 16.29 -3.87 15.88
CA ARG A 28 16.62 -2.45 15.73
C ARG A 28 16.51 -2.05 14.25
N GLY A 29 16.25 -0.76 14.00
CA GLY A 29 16.30 -0.18 12.67
C GLY A 29 16.74 1.27 12.74
N GLU A 30 17.45 1.75 11.70
CA GLU A 30 17.92 3.12 11.56
C GLU A 30 17.93 3.50 10.07
N GLY A 31 17.19 4.53 9.68
CA GLY A 31 17.02 4.91 8.28
C GLY A 31 16.53 3.73 7.44
N SER A 32 17.27 3.39 6.39
CA SER A 32 16.96 2.25 5.51
C SER A 32 17.61 0.93 5.95
N VAL A 33 18.11 0.81 7.20
CA VAL A 33 18.82 -0.39 7.66
C VAL A 33 18.10 -1.01 8.86
N LEU A 34 17.91 -2.31 8.79
CA LEU A 34 17.43 -3.16 9.89
C LEU A 34 18.59 -3.96 10.46
N TYR A 35 18.50 -4.34 11.72
CA TYR A 35 19.50 -5.16 12.42
C TYR A 35 18.80 -6.32 13.12
N ASP A 36 19.35 -7.53 12.94
CA ASP A 36 18.84 -8.74 13.57
C ASP A 36 19.38 -8.91 15.00
N THR A 37 19.06 -10.05 15.63
CA THR A 37 19.49 -10.43 16.99
C THR A 37 21.01 -10.55 17.15
N ASP A 38 21.74 -10.74 16.07
CA ASP A 38 23.20 -10.86 16.04
C ASP A 38 23.87 -9.55 15.59
N ASP A 39 23.09 -8.44 15.55
CA ASP A 39 23.51 -7.08 15.12
C ASP A 39 23.97 -7.03 13.63
N ARG A 40 23.55 -8.01 12.83
CA ARG A 40 23.84 -8.03 11.39
C ARG A 40 22.95 -7.02 10.68
N PRO A 41 23.52 -6.15 9.80
CA PRO A 41 22.76 -5.17 9.05
C PRO A 41 22.06 -5.76 7.83
N TYR A 42 20.87 -5.23 7.53
CA TYR A 42 20.07 -5.53 6.36
C TYR A 42 19.57 -4.24 5.74
N LEU A 43 19.86 -4.01 4.47
CA LEU A 43 19.31 -2.89 3.72
C LEU A 43 17.83 -3.18 3.40
N ASP A 44 16.93 -2.31 3.88
CA ASP A 44 15.48 -2.53 3.77
C ASP A 44 14.91 -1.85 2.52
N PHE A 45 14.61 -2.66 1.51
CA PHE A 45 13.94 -2.24 0.27
C PHE A 45 12.46 -2.66 0.23
N LEU A 46 11.87 -2.96 1.40
CA LEU A 46 10.46 -3.29 1.57
C LEU A 46 9.72 -2.31 2.51
N SER A 47 10.43 -1.74 3.50
CA SER A 47 9.90 -0.79 4.49
C SER A 47 8.62 -1.26 5.17
N GLY A 48 8.55 -2.56 5.53
CA GLY A 48 7.33 -3.12 6.12
C GLY A 48 6.11 -3.06 5.19
N LEU A 49 6.28 -3.24 3.89
CA LEU A 49 5.28 -3.07 2.82
C LEU A 49 4.89 -1.60 2.58
N ALA A 50 5.90 -0.74 2.38
CA ALA A 50 5.76 0.70 2.17
C ALA A 50 5.19 1.46 3.38
N VAL A 51 5.47 1.00 4.60
CA VAL A 51 4.99 1.60 5.86
C VAL A 51 6.00 2.60 6.42
N THR A 52 7.24 2.17 6.71
CA THR A 52 8.29 3.03 7.27
C THR A 52 8.93 3.89 6.17
N SER A 53 8.12 4.79 5.62
CA SER A 53 8.46 5.55 4.41
C SER A 53 9.56 6.60 4.62
N LEU A 54 9.76 7.08 5.85
CA LEU A 54 10.91 7.93 6.23
C LEU A 54 12.09 7.10 6.77
N GLY A 55 12.00 5.78 6.69
CA GLY A 55 12.94 4.87 7.33
C GLY A 55 12.62 4.60 8.79
N HIS A 56 13.42 3.71 9.39
CA HIS A 56 13.28 3.27 10.77
C HIS A 56 13.82 4.32 11.74
N ALA A 57 13.16 4.45 12.90
CA ALA A 57 13.56 5.32 14.03
C ALA A 57 13.86 6.77 13.59
N HIS A 58 13.09 7.34 12.66
CA HIS A 58 13.29 8.71 12.22
C HIS A 58 13.23 9.67 13.42
N PRO A 59 14.26 10.48 13.69
CA PRO A 59 14.40 11.20 14.97
C PRO A 59 13.24 12.16 15.25
N VAL A 60 12.79 12.92 14.25
CA VAL A 60 11.66 13.86 14.41
C VAL A 60 10.36 13.15 14.75
N VAL A 61 10.09 12.00 14.11
CA VAL A 61 8.88 11.21 14.38
C VAL A 61 8.96 10.54 15.75
N ALA A 62 10.13 10.00 16.10
CA ALA A 62 10.35 9.34 17.40
C ALA A 62 10.19 10.33 18.57
N GLU A 63 10.75 11.54 18.46
CA GLU A 63 10.62 12.57 19.49
C GLU A 63 9.17 13.09 19.60
N ALA A 64 8.49 13.33 18.47
CA ALA A 64 7.09 13.75 18.48
C ALA A 64 6.19 12.73 19.19
N ILE A 65 6.41 11.43 18.97
CA ILE A 65 5.70 10.35 19.68
C ILE A 65 6.03 10.39 21.19
N ALA A 66 7.32 10.52 21.54
CA ALA A 66 7.75 10.53 22.93
C ALA A 66 7.15 11.71 23.70
N ASP A 67 7.16 12.90 23.14
CA ASP A 67 6.58 14.11 23.74
C ASP A 67 5.06 14.01 23.88
N GLN A 68 4.40 13.54 22.85
CA GLN A 68 2.94 13.36 22.90
C GLN A 68 2.54 12.29 23.92
N ALA A 69 3.32 11.21 24.06
CA ALA A 69 3.09 10.18 25.07
C ALA A 69 3.20 10.72 26.49
N ARG A 70 4.10 11.67 26.74
CA ARG A 70 4.24 12.38 28.03
C ARG A 70 3.13 13.41 28.29
N THR A 71 2.50 13.91 27.23
CA THR A 71 1.51 15.00 27.30
C THR A 71 0.08 14.45 27.37
N LEU A 72 -0.36 13.72 26.36
CA LEU A 72 -1.73 13.23 26.22
C LEU A 72 -1.80 12.13 25.19
N SER A 73 -2.04 10.89 25.62
CA SER A 73 -2.06 9.73 24.71
C SER A 73 -3.42 9.53 24.06
N HIS A 74 -4.53 9.70 24.81
CA HIS A 74 -5.88 9.35 24.38
C HIS A 74 -6.95 10.14 25.13
N VAL A 75 -8.02 10.60 24.44
CA VAL A 75 -9.17 11.28 25.04
C VAL A 75 -10.52 10.81 24.49
N SER A 76 -10.56 9.83 23.58
CA SER A 76 -11.73 9.44 22.78
C SER A 76 -12.23 10.58 21.86
N ASN A 77 -13.11 10.22 20.90
CA ASN A 77 -13.73 11.22 20.01
C ASN A 77 -14.97 11.90 20.65
N LEU A 78 -15.21 11.65 21.95
CA LEU A 78 -16.18 12.40 22.76
C LEU A 78 -15.64 13.78 23.16
N PHE A 79 -14.33 13.96 23.11
CA PHE A 79 -13.65 15.21 23.45
C PHE A 79 -12.72 15.63 22.31
N GLY A 80 -12.49 16.93 22.18
CA GLY A 80 -11.57 17.48 21.19
C GLY A 80 -10.10 17.27 21.58
N ASN A 81 -9.25 17.14 20.56
CA ASN A 81 -7.81 17.31 20.67
C ASN A 81 -7.31 18.28 19.59
N THR A 82 -6.14 18.84 19.77
CA THR A 82 -5.60 19.87 18.85
C THR A 82 -4.82 19.26 17.68
N VAL A 83 -4.37 18.02 17.78
CA VAL A 83 -3.44 17.42 16.79
C VAL A 83 -4.20 16.86 15.59
N GLY A 84 -5.31 16.16 15.82
CA GLY A 84 -6.12 15.55 14.77
C GLY A 84 -6.59 16.54 13.70
N PRO A 85 -7.21 17.69 14.08
CA PRO A 85 -7.62 18.71 13.11
C PRO A 85 -6.48 19.24 12.24
N ASP A 86 -5.28 19.45 12.79
CA ASP A 86 -4.12 19.91 12.02
C ASP A 86 -3.72 18.89 10.93
N VAL A 87 -3.71 17.60 11.29
CA VAL A 87 -3.44 16.51 10.33
C VAL A 87 -4.51 16.46 9.24
N ALA A 88 -5.79 16.62 9.61
CA ALA A 88 -6.89 16.61 8.63
C ALA A 88 -6.77 17.77 7.62
N VAL A 89 -6.44 18.98 8.09
CA VAL A 89 -6.19 20.15 7.22
C VAL A 89 -5.01 19.90 6.29
N THR A 90 -3.94 19.30 6.80
CA THR A 90 -2.76 18.97 5.99
C THR A 90 -3.12 17.94 4.91
N LEU A 91 -3.82 16.86 5.27
CA LEU A 91 -4.24 15.83 4.30
C LEU A 91 -5.16 16.41 3.21
N ASP A 92 -6.14 17.25 3.60
CA ASP A 92 -7.02 17.92 2.63
C ASP A 92 -6.25 18.81 1.65
N ARG A 93 -5.21 19.52 2.13
CA ARG A 93 -4.32 20.29 1.26
C ARG A 93 -3.48 19.40 0.35
N LEU A 94 -2.93 18.29 0.84
CA LEU A 94 -2.15 17.35 0.03
C LEU A 94 -3.00 16.68 -1.05
N VAL A 95 -4.25 16.34 -0.76
CA VAL A 95 -5.23 15.87 -1.77
C VAL A 95 -5.44 16.92 -2.85
N GLY A 96 -5.48 18.21 -2.51
CA GLY A 96 -5.51 19.36 -3.43
C GLY A 96 -4.18 19.67 -4.11
N GLY A 97 -3.22 18.75 -4.12
CA GLY A 97 -1.91 18.94 -4.78
C GLY A 97 -0.85 19.62 -3.93
N GLY A 98 -1.08 19.81 -2.64
CA GLY A 98 -0.11 20.38 -1.70
C GLY A 98 -0.15 21.91 -1.54
N VAL A 99 -0.85 22.62 -2.42
CA VAL A 99 -0.89 24.11 -2.43
C VAL A 99 -2.18 24.65 -1.82
N VAL A 100 -3.31 24.15 -2.27
CA VAL A 100 -4.65 24.55 -1.81
C VAL A 100 -5.40 23.38 -1.21
N ARG A 101 -6.36 23.67 -0.32
CA ARG A 101 -7.25 22.64 0.21
C ARG A 101 -8.19 22.17 -0.88
N ALA A 102 -8.42 20.83 -0.94
CA ALA A 102 -9.41 20.23 -1.82
C ALA A 102 -10.86 20.49 -1.37
N GLY A 103 -11.05 20.92 -0.10
CA GLY A 103 -12.36 21.25 0.47
C GLY A 103 -13.12 20.04 0.99
N GLY A 104 -12.43 18.93 1.26
CA GLY A 104 -13.00 17.72 1.81
C GLY A 104 -12.92 17.62 3.33
N GLN A 105 -13.32 16.45 3.84
CA GLN A 105 -13.30 16.10 5.25
C GLN A 105 -12.64 14.75 5.46
N VAL A 106 -12.02 14.55 6.63
CA VAL A 106 -11.25 13.35 6.96
C VAL A 106 -11.87 12.64 8.16
N PHE A 107 -12.07 11.34 8.03
CA PHE A 107 -12.27 10.42 9.15
C PHE A 107 -10.97 9.67 9.40
N PHE A 108 -10.49 9.63 10.66
CA PHE A 108 -9.31 8.88 11.04
C PHE A 108 -9.65 7.48 11.54
N ALA A 109 -8.85 6.51 11.13
CA ALA A 109 -8.89 5.11 11.50
C ALA A 109 -7.51 4.64 11.98
N ASN A 110 -7.33 3.34 12.21
CA ASN A 110 -6.07 2.78 12.72
C ASN A 110 -5.32 1.94 11.68
N SER A 111 -5.94 1.68 10.56
CA SER A 111 -5.39 0.86 9.48
C SER A 111 -6.02 1.20 8.13
N GLY A 112 -5.39 0.70 7.06
CA GLY A 112 -5.97 0.82 5.71
C GLY A 112 -7.28 0.05 5.56
N ALA A 113 -7.40 -1.13 6.19
CA ALA A 113 -8.65 -1.88 6.19
C ALA A 113 -9.80 -1.07 6.80
N GLU A 114 -9.59 -0.44 7.96
CA GLU A 114 -10.60 0.43 8.59
C GLU A 114 -10.90 1.68 7.75
N ALA A 115 -9.91 2.25 7.07
CA ALA A 115 -10.13 3.38 6.15
C ALA A 115 -11.04 2.97 4.98
N ASN A 116 -10.81 1.78 4.40
CA ASN A 116 -11.67 1.22 3.36
C ASN A 116 -13.07 0.84 3.87
N GLU A 117 -13.21 0.32 5.09
CA GLU A 117 -14.51 0.09 5.73
C GLU A 117 -15.30 1.41 5.88
N CYS A 118 -14.61 2.50 6.27
CA CYS A 118 -15.20 3.82 6.31
C CYS A 118 -15.69 4.26 4.93
N ALA A 119 -14.86 4.15 3.89
CA ALA A 119 -15.20 4.51 2.52
C ALA A 119 -16.41 3.71 1.99
N ILE A 120 -16.44 2.40 2.21
CA ILE A 120 -17.55 1.51 1.82
C ILE A 120 -18.85 1.92 2.54
N LYS A 121 -18.79 2.17 3.85
CA LYS A 121 -19.96 2.62 4.61
C LYS A 121 -20.44 4.00 4.17
N LEU A 122 -19.51 4.92 3.91
CA LEU A 122 -19.83 6.27 3.42
C LEU A 122 -20.53 6.21 2.06
N ALA A 123 -20.00 5.40 1.12
CA ALA A 123 -20.61 5.22 -0.18
C ALA A 123 -22.04 4.68 -0.09
N ARG A 124 -22.28 3.66 0.75
CA ARG A 124 -23.63 3.11 1.00
C ARG A 124 -24.56 4.15 1.63
N ARG A 125 -24.05 4.95 2.55
CA ARG A 125 -24.82 5.99 3.22
C ARG A 125 -25.20 7.14 2.26
N TRP A 126 -24.26 7.53 1.40
CA TRP A 126 -24.44 8.56 0.38
C TRP A 126 -25.48 8.14 -0.68
N ALA A 127 -25.36 6.92 -1.18
CA ALA A 127 -26.19 6.43 -2.27
C ALA A 127 -27.59 5.99 -1.85
N GLY A 128 -27.81 5.72 -0.54
CA GLY A 128 -29.07 5.25 0.01
C GLY A 128 -29.25 3.73 -0.04
N PRO A 129 -30.35 3.20 0.53
CA PRO A 129 -30.50 1.76 0.81
C PRO A 129 -30.58 0.88 -0.43
N ASP A 130 -31.04 1.39 -1.56
CA ASP A 130 -31.21 0.60 -2.80
C ASP A 130 -29.90 0.49 -3.59
N ARG A 131 -28.97 1.43 -3.40
CA ARG A 131 -27.68 1.54 -4.08
C ARG A 131 -26.54 1.24 -3.10
N PHE A 132 -26.30 -0.01 -2.79
CA PHE A 132 -25.30 -0.41 -1.79
C PHE A 132 -24.12 -1.20 -2.35
N ALA A 133 -24.14 -1.55 -3.65
CA ALA A 133 -23.07 -2.32 -4.25
C ALA A 133 -21.81 -1.49 -4.48
N VAL A 134 -20.66 -2.13 -4.28
CA VAL A 134 -19.33 -1.59 -4.58
C VAL A 134 -18.68 -2.49 -5.63
N VAL A 135 -18.23 -1.91 -6.74
CA VAL A 135 -17.46 -2.62 -7.75
C VAL A 135 -15.99 -2.41 -7.48
N ALA A 136 -15.24 -3.49 -7.37
CA ALA A 136 -13.78 -3.49 -7.24
C ALA A 136 -13.14 -4.25 -8.40
N THR A 137 -11.83 -4.45 -8.37
CA THR A 137 -11.12 -5.13 -9.44
C THR A 137 -10.52 -6.45 -8.99
N THR A 138 -10.40 -7.41 -9.91
CA THR A 138 -9.69 -8.66 -9.63
C THR A 138 -8.24 -8.40 -9.27
N ASP A 139 -7.65 -9.25 -8.43
CA ASP A 139 -6.30 -9.12 -7.86
C ASP A 139 -6.08 -7.91 -6.92
N ALA A 140 -7.06 -7.01 -6.75
CA ALA A 140 -6.97 -5.90 -5.80
C ALA A 140 -6.80 -6.40 -4.35
N PHE A 141 -6.23 -5.53 -3.51
CA PHE A 141 -6.11 -5.78 -2.07
C PHE A 141 -6.55 -4.55 -1.26
N HIS A 142 -7.68 -4.67 -0.56
CA HIS A 142 -8.27 -3.57 0.22
C HIS A 142 -8.29 -3.80 1.73
N GLY A 143 -7.92 -5.00 2.20
CA GLY A 143 -7.83 -5.31 3.62
C GLY A 143 -8.27 -6.71 4.00
N ARG A 144 -8.29 -6.97 5.32
CA ARG A 144 -8.62 -8.28 5.90
C ARG A 144 -9.85 -8.25 6.83
N THR A 145 -10.48 -7.11 7.05
CA THR A 145 -11.81 -7.02 7.68
C THR A 145 -12.87 -7.49 6.69
N LEU A 146 -14.05 -7.91 7.13
CA LEU A 146 -14.98 -8.64 6.27
C LEU A 146 -15.43 -7.86 5.03
N ALA A 147 -15.76 -6.55 5.12
CA ALA A 147 -16.16 -5.81 3.92
C ALA A 147 -14.96 -5.42 3.06
N ALA A 148 -13.82 -5.04 3.65
CA ALA A 148 -12.59 -4.81 2.91
C ALA A 148 -12.06 -6.10 2.24
N LEU A 149 -12.25 -7.27 2.88
CA LEU A 149 -11.94 -8.57 2.29
C LEU A 149 -12.91 -8.91 1.15
N ALA A 150 -14.19 -8.60 1.28
CA ALA A 150 -15.17 -8.78 0.22
C ALA A 150 -14.87 -7.90 -1.01
N ALA A 151 -14.32 -6.70 -0.81
CA ALA A 151 -13.82 -5.83 -1.88
C ALA A 151 -12.48 -6.30 -2.48
N THR A 152 -11.69 -7.10 -1.73
CA THR A 152 -10.40 -7.63 -2.19
C THR A 152 -10.61 -8.69 -3.27
N GLY A 153 -10.10 -8.46 -4.48
CA GLY A 153 -10.28 -9.32 -5.65
C GLY A 153 -9.41 -10.58 -5.68
N GLN A 154 -8.95 -11.05 -4.53
CA GLN A 154 -8.13 -12.25 -4.35
C GLN A 154 -8.99 -13.34 -3.68
N PHE A 155 -9.77 -14.06 -4.47
CA PHE A 155 -10.85 -14.95 -4.01
C PHE A 155 -10.36 -16.08 -3.11
N GLU A 156 -9.14 -16.56 -3.27
CA GLU A 156 -8.53 -17.57 -2.40
C GLU A 156 -8.43 -17.10 -0.94
N LYS A 157 -8.32 -15.78 -0.70
CA LYS A 157 -8.31 -15.20 0.64
C LYS A 157 -9.69 -15.09 1.27
N GLN A 158 -10.75 -15.12 0.46
CA GLN A 158 -12.15 -15.07 0.90
C GLN A 158 -12.69 -16.47 1.23
N ALA A 159 -12.19 -17.50 0.56
CA ALA A 159 -12.77 -18.84 0.55
C ALA A 159 -13.04 -19.44 1.96
N ALA A 160 -12.14 -19.21 2.91
CA ALA A 160 -12.28 -19.70 4.29
C ALA A 160 -13.31 -18.93 5.13
N PHE A 161 -13.82 -17.78 4.66
CA PHE A 161 -14.67 -16.86 5.43
C PHE A 161 -16.07 -16.66 4.80
N THR A 162 -16.45 -17.52 3.88
CA THR A 162 -17.78 -17.46 3.26
C THR A 162 -18.88 -17.86 4.24
N PRO A 163 -20.09 -17.23 4.18
CA PRO A 163 -20.51 -16.24 3.18
C PRO A 163 -19.90 -14.86 3.43
N MET A 164 -19.45 -14.21 2.35
CA MET A 164 -18.96 -12.83 2.42
C MET A 164 -20.12 -11.83 2.49
N PRO A 165 -19.90 -10.60 3.02
CA PRO A 165 -20.89 -9.53 2.94
C PRO A 165 -21.37 -9.30 1.50
N GLU A 166 -22.67 -9.11 1.33
CA GLU A 166 -23.29 -8.86 0.02
C GLU A 166 -22.97 -7.46 -0.55
N GLY A 167 -23.13 -7.32 -1.86
CA GLY A 167 -23.00 -6.06 -2.56
C GLY A 167 -21.57 -5.76 -3.03
N PHE A 168 -20.79 -6.80 -3.33
CA PHE A 168 -19.47 -6.64 -3.95
C PHE A 168 -19.43 -7.37 -5.29
N ALA A 169 -18.90 -6.68 -6.31
CA ALA A 169 -18.64 -7.25 -7.64
C ALA A 169 -17.21 -6.94 -8.06
N HIS A 170 -16.63 -7.79 -8.90
CA HIS A 170 -15.25 -7.64 -9.36
C HIS A 170 -15.20 -7.75 -10.88
N VAL A 171 -14.42 -6.85 -11.48
CA VAL A 171 -14.13 -6.82 -12.92
C VAL A 171 -12.61 -6.88 -13.14
N PRO A 172 -12.14 -7.27 -14.32
CA PRO A 172 -10.70 -7.25 -14.63
C PRO A 172 -10.12 -5.83 -14.45
N TYR A 173 -8.93 -5.75 -13.83
CA TYR A 173 -8.25 -4.47 -13.65
C TYR A 173 -7.78 -3.92 -15.00
N GLY A 174 -8.07 -2.65 -15.27
CA GLY A 174 -7.72 -2.00 -16.54
C GLY A 174 -8.75 -2.19 -17.66
N ASP A 175 -9.83 -2.95 -17.44
CA ASP A 175 -10.89 -3.20 -18.40
C ASP A 175 -12.06 -2.23 -18.17
N ILE A 176 -12.14 -1.18 -18.99
CA ILE A 176 -13.17 -0.14 -18.85
C ILE A 176 -14.53 -0.62 -19.37
N ASP A 177 -14.56 -1.52 -20.35
CA ASP A 177 -15.81 -2.05 -20.90
C ASP A 177 -16.49 -2.99 -19.91
N ALA A 178 -15.71 -3.85 -19.25
CA ALA A 178 -16.19 -4.68 -18.16
C ALA A 178 -16.68 -3.84 -16.97
N MET A 179 -15.98 -2.72 -16.67
CA MET A 179 -16.41 -1.80 -15.63
C MET A 179 -17.74 -1.13 -16.00
N ASP A 180 -17.90 -0.61 -17.22
CA ASP A 180 -19.15 0.02 -17.68
C ASP A 180 -20.33 -0.97 -17.58
N ALA A 181 -20.13 -2.21 -18.01
CA ALA A 181 -21.15 -3.24 -17.90
C ALA A 181 -21.56 -3.60 -16.46
N ALA A 182 -20.65 -3.40 -15.48
CA ALA A 182 -20.89 -3.68 -14.07
C ALA A 182 -21.55 -2.50 -13.32
N LEU A 183 -21.50 -1.28 -13.84
CA LEU A 183 -22.00 -0.09 -13.18
C LEU A 183 -23.51 0.16 -13.43
N ASP A 184 -24.34 -0.71 -12.84
CA ASP A 184 -25.79 -0.45 -12.79
C ASP A 184 -26.09 0.71 -11.81
N PRO A 185 -26.51 1.90 -12.31
CA PRO A 185 -26.74 3.07 -11.46
C PRO A 185 -27.91 2.90 -10.47
N ALA A 186 -28.74 1.89 -10.65
CA ALA A 186 -29.81 1.57 -9.69
C ALA A 186 -29.31 0.77 -8.47
N ARG A 187 -28.12 0.19 -8.53
CA ARG A 187 -27.59 -0.72 -7.50
C ARG A 187 -26.21 -0.34 -6.98
N VAL A 188 -25.37 0.26 -7.84
CA VAL A 188 -23.96 0.54 -7.51
C VAL A 188 -23.82 1.90 -6.86
N ALA A 189 -23.23 1.94 -5.67
CA ALA A 189 -22.89 3.15 -4.94
C ALA A 189 -21.52 3.70 -5.36
N ALA A 190 -20.54 2.83 -5.54
CA ALA A 190 -19.16 3.22 -5.76
C ALA A 190 -18.34 2.19 -6.53
N VAL A 191 -17.24 2.68 -7.13
CA VAL A 191 -16.09 1.89 -7.53
C VAL A 191 -14.99 2.10 -6.48
N LEU A 192 -14.30 1.01 -6.06
CA LEU A 192 -13.12 1.05 -5.22
C LEU A 192 -11.93 0.48 -6.02
N VAL A 193 -10.89 1.28 -6.22
CA VAL A 193 -9.75 0.94 -7.08
C VAL A 193 -8.43 1.42 -6.49
N GLU A 194 -7.37 0.61 -6.64
CA GLU A 194 -5.98 1.03 -6.44
C GLU A 194 -5.45 1.70 -7.73
N PRO A 195 -4.75 2.84 -7.67
CA PRO A 195 -4.10 3.42 -8.87
C PRO A 195 -3.02 2.51 -9.46
N ILE A 196 -2.34 1.77 -8.60
CA ILE A 196 -1.38 0.71 -8.92
C ILE A 196 -1.65 -0.43 -7.96
N GLN A 197 -1.98 -1.61 -8.46
CA GLN A 197 -2.20 -2.79 -7.62
C GLN A 197 -0.88 -3.31 -7.04
N GLY A 198 -0.59 -2.96 -5.79
CA GLY A 198 0.67 -3.30 -5.14
C GLY A 198 0.84 -4.80 -4.89
N GLU A 199 -0.17 -5.46 -4.34
CA GLU A 199 -0.15 -6.89 -3.96
C GLU A 199 -0.29 -7.83 -5.16
N ALA A 200 -0.83 -7.36 -6.27
CA ALA A 200 -0.85 -8.09 -7.55
C ALA A 200 0.53 -8.18 -8.23
N GLY A 201 1.54 -7.48 -7.68
CA GLY A 201 2.89 -7.40 -8.22
C GLY A 201 3.20 -6.07 -8.91
N VAL A 202 2.73 -4.97 -8.35
CA VAL A 202 2.90 -3.60 -8.85
C VAL A 202 2.35 -3.48 -10.28
N VAL A 203 1.08 -3.83 -10.46
CA VAL A 203 0.41 -3.75 -11.76
C VAL A 203 -0.05 -2.33 -12.01
N VAL A 204 0.44 -1.72 -13.09
CA VAL A 204 0.07 -0.37 -13.54
C VAL A 204 -0.92 -0.53 -14.70
N PRO A 205 -2.09 0.13 -14.67
CA PRO A 205 -3.06 0.06 -15.78
C PRO A 205 -2.57 0.92 -16.96
N SER A 206 -3.29 0.88 -18.08
CA SER A 206 -3.06 1.83 -19.17
C SER A 206 -3.24 3.28 -18.69
N SER A 207 -2.50 4.21 -19.27
CA SER A 207 -2.45 5.61 -18.82
C SER A 207 -3.79 6.35 -18.88
N ASP A 208 -4.73 5.88 -19.68
CA ASP A 208 -6.07 6.46 -19.86
C ASP A 208 -7.15 5.82 -18.99
N TYR A 209 -6.86 4.64 -18.37
CA TYR A 209 -7.85 3.86 -17.62
C TYR A 209 -8.52 4.64 -16.49
N LEU A 210 -7.74 5.21 -15.55
CA LEU A 210 -8.32 5.93 -14.41
C LEU A 210 -9.04 7.22 -14.83
N GLY A 211 -8.57 7.87 -15.91
CA GLY A 211 -9.26 9.01 -16.51
C GLY A 211 -10.60 8.61 -17.13
N ALA A 212 -10.65 7.49 -17.83
CA ALA A 212 -11.89 6.92 -18.37
C ALA A 212 -12.83 6.49 -17.23
N LEU A 213 -12.31 5.85 -16.20
CA LEU A 213 -13.05 5.43 -15.01
C LEU A 213 -13.70 6.63 -14.29
N ARG A 214 -12.95 7.74 -14.11
CA ARG A 214 -13.51 8.97 -13.52
C ARG A 214 -14.69 9.50 -14.34
N ARG A 215 -14.54 9.58 -15.67
CA ARG A 215 -15.66 10.01 -16.54
C ARG A 215 -16.86 9.08 -16.42
N LEU A 216 -16.64 7.79 -16.50
CA LEU A 216 -17.68 6.76 -16.38
C LEU A 216 -18.43 6.87 -15.05
N CYS A 217 -17.72 6.98 -13.93
CA CYS A 217 -18.33 7.16 -12.61
C CYS A 217 -19.17 8.44 -12.53
N THR A 218 -18.73 9.54 -13.17
CA THR A 218 -19.49 10.79 -13.22
C THR A 218 -20.76 10.64 -14.04
N GLU A 219 -20.69 10.00 -15.20
CA GLU A 219 -21.83 9.77 -16.10
C GLU A 219 -22.90 8.85 -15.48
N ARG A 220 -22.46 7.90 -14.64
CA ARG A 220 -23.33 6.93 -13.96
C ARG A 220 -23.80 7.38 -12.57
N ASP A 221 -23.37 8.57 -12.10
CA ASP A 221 -23.63 9.04 -10.73
C ASP A 221 -23.19 8.01 -9.69
N VAL A 222 -21.97 7.47 -9.83
CA VAL A 222 -21.33 6.49 -8.95
C VAL A 222 -20.07 7.10 -8.37
N LEU A 223 -19.79 6.91 -7.08
CA LEU A 223 -18.57 7.44 -6.46
C LEU A 223 -17.32 6.73 -6.97
N LEU A 224 -16.28 7.49 -7.27
CA LEU A 224 -14.93 6.97 -7.46
C LEU A 224 -14.17 7.04 -6.13
N MET A 225 -13.92 5.90 -5.52
CA MET A 225 -13.10 5.74 -4.33
C MET A 225 -11.72 5.20 -4.73
N VAL A 226 -10.67 5.93 -4.39
CA VAL A 226 -9.30 5.55 -4.72
C VAL A 226 -8.55 5.12 -3.47
N ASP A 227 -8.07 3.88 -3.48
CA ASP A 227 -7.25 3.30 -2.43
C ASP A 227 -5.77 3.69 -2.65
N GLU A 228 -5.32 4.70 -1.93
CA GLU A 228 -3.95 5.24 -1.94
C GLU A 228 -3.12 4.75 -0.74
N ILE A 229 -3.55 3.67 -0.09
CA ILE A 229 -2.88 3.14 1.10
C ILE A 229 -1.42 2.77 0.82
N GLN A 230 -1.12 2.26 -0.36
CA GLN A 230 0.25 1.91 -0.74
C GLN A 230 0.90 2.92 -1.70
N THR A 231 0.13 3.60 -2.51
CA THR A 231 0.60 4.49 -3.58
C THR A 231 0.74 5.95 -3.15
N GLY A 232 0.03 6.36 -2.09
CA GLY A 232 -0.03 7.74 -1.63
C GLY A 232 1.19 8.21 -0.85
N LEU A 233 1.12 9.46 -0.42
CA LEU A 233 2.08 10.13 0.46
C LEU A 233 3.51 10.12 -0.11
N GLY A 234 3.64 10.53 -1.37
CA GLY A 234 4.94 10.71 -2.03
C GLY A 234 5.49 9.46 -2.73
N ARG A 235 4.96 8.26 -2.46
CA ARG A 235 5.51 6.98 -2.91
C ARG A 235 5.73 6.89 -4.42
N THR A 236 4.81 7.44 -5.21
CA THR A 236 4.87 7.39 -6.68
C THR A 236 5.47 8.64 -7.33
N GLY A 237 5.99 9.59 -6.53
CA GLY A 237 6.54 10.85 -7.04
C GLY A 237 5.55 12.01 -7.09
N ARG A 238 4.34 11.80 -6.58
CA ARG A 238 3.32 12.81 -6.26
C ARG A 238 2.78 12.52 -4.88
N TRP A 239 2.09 13.49 -4.26
CA TRP A 239 1.45 13.24 -2.96
C TRP A 239 0.50 12.05 -3.03
N PHE A 240 -0.27 11.94 -4.12
CA PHE A 240 -1.14 10.81 -4.43
C PHE A 240 -0.99 10.41 -5.89
N ALA A 241 -1.10 9.12 -6.17
CA ALA A 241 -0.89 8.59 -7.52
C ALA A 241 -1.94 9.10 -8.52
N PHE A 242 -3.19 9.33 -8.09
CA PHE A 242 -4.22 9.91 -8.97
C PHE A 242 -3.84 11.29 -9.53
N GLN A 243 -2.94 12.03 -8.86
CA GLN A 243 -2.48 13.36 -9.30
C GLN A 243 -1.60 13.31 -10.57
N HIS A 244 -0.99 12.15 -10.89
CA HIS A 244 -0.29 11.97 -12.16
C HIS A 244 -1.21 12.09 -13.36
N LEU A 245 -2.50 11.81 -13.17
CA LEU A 245 -3.51 11.74 -14.23
C LEU A 245 -4.47 12.94 -14.20
N GLY A 246 -4.33 13.85 -13.23
CA GLY A 246 -5.18 15.02 -13.11
C GLY A 246 -6.66 14.70 -12.86
N ILE A 247 -6.97 13.55 -12.24
CA ILE A 247 -8.33 13.20 -11.87
C ILE A 247 -8.64 13.65 -10.44
N GLU A 248 -9.92 13.83 -10.12
CA GLU A 248 -10.42 14.19 -8.80
C GLU A 248 -11.32 13.06 -8.29
N PRO A 249 -10.84 12.20 -7.37
CA PRO A 249 -11.66 11.17 -6.76
C PRO A 249 -12.68 11.76 -5.78
N ASP A 250 -13.76 11.04 -5.53
CA ASP A 250 -14.78 11.42 -4.54
C ASP A 250 -14.34 11.04 -3.12
N VAL A 251 -13.59 9.94 -2.98
CA VAL A 251 -13.06 9.44 -1.72
C VAL A 251 -11.62 8.94 -1.94
N VAL A 252 -10.74 9.21 -0.98
CA VAL A 252 -9.34 8.74 -0.96
C VAL A 252 -9.08 8.06 0.37
N THR A 253 -8.63 6.81 0.35
CA THR A 253 -8.18 6.10 1.55
C THR A 253 -6.67 6.04 1.62
N MET A 254 -6.12 6.20 2.83
CA MET A 254 -4.68 6.25 3.07
C MET A 254 -4.33 5.64 4.43
N ALA A 255 -3.11 5.11 4.55
CA ALA A 255 -2.56 4.56 5.78
C ALA A 255 -1.02 4.45 5.67
N LYS A 256 -0.44 3.35 6.10
CA LYS A 256 0.99 2.97 5.94
C LYS A 256 1.95 4.13 6.18
N ALA A 257 2.39 4.80 5.11
CA ALA A 257 3.31 5.93 5.17
C ALA A 257 2.84 7.05 6.11
N LEU A 258 1.52 7.21 6.32
CA LEU A 258 0.93 8.28 7.12
C LEU A 258 1.47 8.31 8.55
N GLY A 259 1.66 7.15 9.17
CA GLY A 259 2.17 7.04 10.55
C GLY A 259 3.64 6.67 10.65
N ASN A 260 4.32 6.40 9.54
CA ASN A 260 5.72 5.91 9.50
C ASN A 260 5.99 4.77 10.50
N GLY A 261 5.06 3.82 10.63
CA GLY A 261 5.12 2.70 11.58
C GLY A 261 4.11 2.79 12.74
N MET A 262 3.60 3.99 13.08
CA MET A 262 2.46 4.13 13.99
C MET A 262 1.17 3.74 13.27
N PRO A 263 0.30 2.89 13.88
CA PRO A 263 -0.98 2.54 13.29
C PRO A 263 -1.89 3.77 13.08
N VAL A 264 -2.08 4.15 11.82
CA VAL A 264 -2.94 5.25 11.39
C VAL A 264 -3.54 4.90 10.04
N GLY A 265 -4.83 5.16 9.88
CA GLY A 265 -5.55 5.19 8.62
C GLY A 265 -6.37 6.47 8.50
N ALA A 266 -6.72 6.86 7.30
CA ALA A 266 -7.59 8.00 7.03
C ALA A 266 -8.46 7.73 5.80
N CYS A 267 -9.70 8.18 5.86
CA CYS A 267 -10.63 8.25 4.75
C CYS A 267 -10.96 9.74 4.54
N TRP A 268 -10.46 10.30 3.45
CA TRP A 268 -10.83 11.63 2.99
C TRP A 268 -11.99 11.51 2.00
N ALA A 269 -12.95 12.40 2.08
CA ALA A 269 -14.03 12.52 1.10
C ALA A 269 -14.31 13.99 0.80
N ARG A 270 -14.71 14.31 -0.45
CA ARG A 270 -15.18 15.64 -0.79
C ARG A 270 -16.41 16.02 0.06
N ALA A 271 -16.60 17.32 0.32
CA ALA A 271 -17.53 17.81 1.35
C ALA A 271 -18.96 17.28 1.19
N GLU A 272 -19.50 17.27 -0.04
CA GLU A 272 -20.85 16.81 -0.32
C GLU A 272 -21.05 15.30 -0.11
N VAL A 273 -19.99 14.50 -0.28
CA VAL A 273 -20.01 13.06 0.03
C VAL A 273 -19.86 12.85 1.54
N ALA A 274 -18.93 13.54 2.17
CA ALA A 274 -18.68 13.46 3.62
C ALA A 274 -19.91 13.85 4.43
N ALA A 275 -20.71 14.82 3.95
CA ALA A 275 -21.96 15.28 4.57
C ALA A 275 -23.06 14.20 4.67
N ALA A 276 -22.90 13.06 3.99
CA ALA A 276 -23.82 11.94 4.12
C ALA A 276 -23.73 11.27 5.50
N PHE A 277 -22.57 11.29 6.17
CA PHE A 277 -22.46 10.80 7.54
C PHE A 277 -23.01 11.82 8.53
N VAL A 278 -23.77 11.32 9.50
CA VAL A 278 -24.24 12.07 10.65
C VAL A 278 -23.71 11.44 11.95
N PRO A 279 -23.70 12.17 13.08
CA PRO A 279 -23.25 11.62 14.36
C PRO A 279 -23.95 10.30 14.69
N GLY A 280 -23.12 9.24 14.94
CA GLY A 280 -23.58 7.88 15.23
C GLY A 280 -23.49 6.90 14.06
N ASP A 281 -23.33 7.35 12.81
CA ASP A 281 -23.24 6.44 11.65
C ASP A 281 -21.93 5.64 11.61
N HIS A 282 -20.81 6.24 12.05
CA HIS A 282 -19.51 5.60 12.09
C HIS A 282 -18.68 6.10 13.28
N GLY A 283 -17.70 5.30 13.70
CA GLY A 283 -16.83 5.65 14.82
C GLY A 283 -15.63 4.73 14.96
N SER A 284 -14.65 5.19 15.72
CA SER A 284 -13.45 4.44 16.12
C SER A 284 -13.03 4.90 17.51
N THR A 285 -12.66 3.97 18.39
CA THR A 285 -12.13 4.32 19.70
C THR A 285 -10.78 5.01 19.60
N PHE A 286 -9.90 4.52 18.75
CA PHE A 286 -8.52 4.99 18.64
C PHE A 286 -8.26 5.88 17.40
N GLY A 287 -9.18 5.98 16.45
CA GLY A 287 -9.00 6.83 15.27
C GLY A 287 -8.89 8.29 15.65
N GLY A 288 -7.85 8.98 15.17
CA GLY A 288 -7.60 10.41 15.45
C GLY A 288 -7.01 10.72 16.83
N GLN A 289 -6.46 9.71 17.53
CA GLN A 289 -5.88 9.89 18.86
C GLN A 289 -4.63 10.78 18.84
N PRO A 290 -4.41 11.63 19.87
CA PRO A 290 -3.27 12.55 19.92
C PRO A 290 -1.93 11.88 19.64
N LEU A 291 -1.66 10.71 20.23
CA LEU A 291 -0.41 9.99 20.04
C LEU A 291 -0.17 9.59 18.57
N ALA A 292 -1.17 8.96 17.95
CA ALA A 292 -1.07 8.54 16.55
C ALA A 292 -1.03 9.75 15.60
N MET A 293 -1.82 10.78 15.90
CA MET A 293 -1.84 12.02 15.11
C MET A 293 -0.54 12.82 15.23
N SER A 294 0.15 12.78 16.38
CA SER A 294 1.46 13.39 16.53
C SER A 294 2.50 12.73 15.62
N ALA A 295 2.48 11.40 15.53
CA ALA A 295 3.32 10.67 14.58
C ALA A 295 2.99 11.07 13.13
N ALA A 296 1.71 11.10 12.77
CA ALA A 296 1.27 11.48 11.44
C ALA A 296 1.66 12.93 11.08
N ARG A 297 1.44 13.88 12.01
CA ARG A 297 1.83 15.29 11.82
C ARG A 297 3.35 15.44 11.58
N ALA A 298 4.16 14.80 12.41
CA ALA A 298 5.61 14.84 12.28
C ALA A 298 6.08 14.18 10.97
N THR A 299 5.45 13.06 10.59
CA THR A 299 5.74 12.37 9.34
C THR A 299 5.44 13.26 8.13
N LEU A 300 4.25 13.86 8.08
CA LEU A 300 3.86 14.75 6.98
C LEU A 300 4.77 15.99 6.90
N GLN A 301 5.13 16.59 8.06
CA GLN A 301 6.04 17.71 8.09
C GLN A 301 7.40 17.35 7.49
N VAL A 302 8.00 16.23 7.91
CA VAL A 302 9.28 15.77 7.34
C VAL A 302 9.16 15.50 5.85
N MET A 303 8.05 14.91 5.40
CA MET A 303 7.83 14.64 3.98
C MET A 303 7.80 15.94 3.15
N GLU A 304 7.21 17.00 3.68
CA GLU A 304 7.20 18.31 3.02
C GLU A 304 8.58 18.97 3.05
N ASP A 305 9.24 19.01 4.20
CA ASP A 305 10.56 19.64 4.38
C ASP A 305 11.64 18.99 3.52
N GLU A 306 11.56 17.67 3.33
CA GLU A 306 12.49 16.88 2.53
C GLU A 306 12.12 16.82 1.03
N GLY A 307 10.97 17.35 0.61
CA GLY A 307 10.51 17.26 -0.78
C GLY A 307 10.36 15.82 -1.26
N VAL A 308 9.69 15.00 -0.46
CA VAL A 308 9.62 13.54 -0.66
C VAL A 308 9.11 13.12 -2.05
N PRO A 309 8.10 13.77 -2.67
CA PRO A 309 7.67 13.38 -4.02
C PRO A 309 8.79 13.50 -5.06
N GLU A 310 9.56 14.58 -5.02
CA GLU A 310 10.67 14.83 -5.95
C GLU A 310 11.82 13.84 -5.71
N ARG A 311 12.13 13.55 -4.45
CA ARG A 311 13.13 12.53 -4.06
C ARG A 311 12.69 11.14 -4.56
N ALA A 312 11.44 10.76 -4.37
CA ALA A 312 10.92 9.47 -4.83
C ALA A 312 10.97 9.34 -6.36
N THR A 313 10.75 10.43 -7.09
CA THR A 313 10.92 10.47 -8.55
C THR A 313 12.37 10.23 -8.95
N ALA A 314 13.32 10.96 -8.34
CA ALA A 314 14.75 10.87 -8.68
C ALA A 314 15.33 9.49 -8.31
N ALA A 315 15.17 9.05 -7.06
CA ALA A 315 15.66 7.75 -6.60
C ALA A 315 14.95 6.58 -7.32
N GLY A 316 13.66 6.74 -7.63
CA GLY A 316 12.89 5.77 -8.41
C GLY A 316 13.41 5.61 -9.84
N ALA A 317 13.78 6.70 -10.51
CA ALA A 317 14.39 6.65 -11.84
C ALA A 317 15.75 5.90 -11.80
N ARG A 318 16.59 6.19 -10.79
CA ARG A 318 17.87 5.49 -10.58
C ARG A 318 17.64 3.99 -10.33
N LEU A 319 16.75 3.64 -9.42
CA LEU A 319 16.44 2.25 -9.10
C LEU A 319 15.89 1.52 -10.34
N ARG A 320 14.93 2.11 -11.06
CA ARG A 320 14.40 1.56 -12.32
C ARG A 320 15.50 1.27 -13.34
N ALA A 321 16.40 2.24 -13.56
CA ALA A 321 17.51 2.08 -14.48
C ALA A 321 18.47 0.94 -14.06
N GLY A 322 18.70 0.77 -12.77
CA GLY A 322 19.47 -0.35 -12.21
C GLY A 322 18.77 -1.69 -12.43
N LEU A 323 17.49 -1.78 -12.03
CA LEU A 323 16.68 -3.00 -12.13
C LEU A 323 16.54 -3.48 -13.60
N SER A 324 16.39 -2.56 -14.55
CA SER A 324 16.25 -2.91 -15.98
C SER A 324 17.47 -3.56 -16.61
N ARG A 325 18.64 -3.47 -15.95
CA ARG A 325 19.90 -4.09 -16.41
C ARG A 325 20.19 -5.41 -15.71
N LEU A 326 19.39 -5.82 -14.76
CA LEU A 326 19.61 -7.05 -14.00
C LEU A 326 19.45 -8.29 -14.87
N PRO A 327 20.29 -9.31 -14.70
CA PRO A 327 20.15 -10.57 -15.42
C PRO A 327 18.78 -11.20 -15.18
N GLY A 328 18.13 -11.66 -16.26
CA GLY A 328 16.82 -12.31 -16.19
C GLY A 328 15.63 -11.40 -15.91
N VAL A 329 15.81 -10.08 -15.84
CA VAL A 329 14.71 -9.12 -15.77
C VAL A 329 14.21 -8.80 -17.19
N VAL A 330 12.93 -9.05 -17.44
CA VAL A 330 12.29 -8.81 -18.75
C VAL A 330 11.56 -7.47 -18.80
N SER A 331 11.11 -6.95 -17.67
CA SER A 331 10.50 -5.61 -17.57
C SER A 331 10.57 -5.07 -16.15
N VAL A 332 10.49 -3.74 -16.02
CA VAL A 332 10.32 -3.04 -14.75
C VAL A 332 9.08 -2.16 -14.81
N ARG A 333 8.18 -2.32 -13.86
CA ARG A 333 6.91 -1.59 -13.79
C ARG A 333 6.74 -0.89 -12.44
N GLY A 334 5.81 0.06 -12.35
CA GLY A 334 5.55 0.88 -11.16
C GLY A 334 5.84 2.35 -11.39
N GLU A 335 5.80 3.17 -10.34
CA GLU A 335 6.10 4.59 -10.37
C GLU A 335 6.84 5.02 -9.10
N GLY A 336 7.73 6.02 -9.22
CA GLY A 336 8.55 6.51 -8.12
C GLY A 336 9.31 5.36 -7.45
N LEU A 337 9.13 5.22 -6.15
CA LEU A 337 9.73 4.15 -5.33
C LEU A 337 8.76 3.00 -5.00
N LEU A 338 7.75 2.77 -5.81
CA LEU A 338 6.95 1.54 -5.84
C LEU A 338 7.22 0.83 -7.16
N LEU A 339 8.23 -0.04 -7.19
CA LEU A 339 8.70 -0.70 -8.40
C LEU A 339 8.64 -2.22 -8.28
N ALA A 340 8.48 -2.88 -9.43
CA ALA A 340 8.65 -4.32 -9.56
C ALA A 340 9.53 -4.68 -10.75
N ALA A 341 10.43 -5.64 -10.54
CA ALA A 341 11.16 -6.30 -11.60
C ALA A 341 10.48 -7.64 -11.93
N VAL A 342 10.07 -7.80 -13.18
CA VAL A 342 9.49 -9.05 -13.69
C VAL A 342 10.63 -9.93 -14.23
N LEU A 343 10.70 -11.14 -13.72
CA LEU A 343 11.73 -12.12 -14.08
C LEU A 343 11.25 -13.00 -15.23
N VAL A 344 12.19 -13.50 -16.00
CA VAL A 344 11.95 -14.41 -17.13
C VAL A 344 11.34 -15.76 -16.70
N ASN A 345 11.60 -16.20 -15.45
CA ASN A 345 11.11 -17.45 -14.86
C ASN A 345 10.69 -17.28 -13.39
N ASP A 346 10.07 -18.31 -12.82
CA ASP A 346 9.51 -18.35 -11.47
C ASP A 346 10.59 -18.59 -10.38
N PHE A 347 11.56 -17.69 -10.27
CA PHE A 347 12.61 -17.75 -9.23
C PHE A 347 12.67 -16.54 -8.30
N ALA A 348 11.61 -15.74 -8.25
CA ALA A 348 11.55 -14.58 -7.34
C ALA A 348 11.63 -15.00 -5.86
N GLY A 349 11.00 -16.12 -5.47
CA GLY A 349 11.12 -16.67 -4.12
C GLY A 349 12.56 -17.00 -3.72
N PRO A 350 13.28 -17.86 -4.46
CA PRO A 350 14.71 -18.07 -4.28
C PRO A 350 15.53 -16.79 -4.25
N ALA A 351 15.24 -15.83 -5.13
CA ALA A 351 15.95 -14.56 -5.17
C ALA A 351 15.75 -13.74 -3.87
N CYS A 352 14.54 -13.73 -3.31
CA CYS A 352 14.27 -13.08 -2.01
C CYS A 352 15.02 -13.78 -0.87
N ALA A 353 15.05 -15.09 -0.85
CA ALA A 353 15.76 -15.86 0.18
C ALA A 353 17.27 -15.57 0.16
N GLU A 354 17.88 -15.55 -1.03
CA GLU A 354 19.30 -15.22 -1.20
C GLU A 354 19.58 -13.73 -0.92
N ALA A 355 18.67 -12.81 -1.29
CA ALA A 355 18.78 -11.40 -0.98
C ALA A 355 18.80 -11.19 0.54
N LEU A 356 17.90 -11.85 1.28
CA LEU A 356 17.88 -11.80 2.73
C LEU A 356 19.17 -12.30 3.35
N GLN A 357 19.71 -13.45 2.86
CA GLN A 357 21.02 -13.94 3.27
C GLN A 357 22.16 -12.95 2.93
N GLY A 358 22.02 -12.21 1.83
CA GLY A 358 22.92 -11.16 1.39
C GLY A 358 22.79 -9.84 2.13
N GLY A 359 21.87 -9.72 3.11
CA GLY A 359 21.62 -8.50 3.85
C GLY A 359 20.74 -7.49 3.08
N LEU A 360 19.84 -7.95 2.20
CA LEU A 360 18.87 -7.12 1.48
C LEU A 360 17.45 -7.65 1.67
N VAL A 361 16.56 -6.82 2.17
CA VAL A 361 15.13 -7.14 2.39
C VAL A 361 14.32 -6.67 1.19
N ILE A 362 13.74 -7.62 0.47
CA ILE A 362 12.77 -7.44 -0.62
C ILE A 362 11.69 -8.52 -0.52
N ASN A 363 10.65 -8.46 -1.34
CA ASN A 363 9.67 -9.56 -1.40
C ASN A 363 9.22 -9.92 -2.82
N ALA A 364 8.59 -11.09 -2.94
CA ALA A 364 8.04 -11.63 -4.16
C ALA A 364 6.51 -11.74 -4.04
N PRO A 365 5.72 -10.78 -4.53
CA PRO A 365 4.26 -10.87 -4.52
C PRO A 365 3.72 -11.92 -5.52
N ARG A 366 4.52 -12.29 -6.53
CA ARG A 366 4.23 -13.34 -7.52
C ARG A 366 5.49 -14.18 -7.76
N PRO A 367 5.36 -15.42 -8.28
CA PRO A 367 6.50 -16.34 -8.46
C PRO A 367 7.66 -15.77 -9.29
N ASN A 368 7.35 -14.87 -10.23
CA ASN A 368 8.31 -14.22 -11.12
C ASN A 368 8.44 -12.71 -10.94
N VAL A 369 8.00 -12.15 -9.80
CA VAL A 369 8.01 -10.69 -9.57
C VAL A 369 8.73 -10.36 -8.27
N LEU A 370 9.76 -9.52 -8.35
CA LEU A 370 10.40 -8.90 -7.19
C LEU A 370 9.82 -7.48 -7.00
N ARG A 371 9.34 -7.15 -5.79
CA ARG A 371 8.82 -5.84 -5.44
C ARG A 371 9.81 -5.06 -4.58
N PHE A 372 9.87 -3.75 -4.84
CA PHE A 372 10.72 -2.78 -4.17
C PHE A 372 9.88 -1.60 -3.69
N ALA A 373 9.97 -1.31 -2.39
CA ALA A 373 9.32 -0.16 -1.75
C ALA A 373 10.21 0.36 -0.62
N PRO A 374 11.46 0.84 -0.91
CA PRO A 374 12.38 1.33 0.11
C PRO A 374 11.84 2.58 0.81
N SER A 375 12.56 3.05 1.83
CA SER A 375 12.36 4.39 2.38
C SER A 375 12.39 5.44 1.26
N LEU A 376 11.54 6.47 1.36
CA LEU A 376 11.52 7.61 0.43
C LEU A 376 12.75 8.52 0.60
N LEU A 377 13.51 8.31 1.69
CA LEU A 377 14.79 8.96 1.97
C LEU A 377 16.00 8.07 1.64
N VAL A 378 15.79 6.99 0.88
CA VAL A 378 16.88 6.10 0.43
C VAL A 378 17.93 6.88 -0.34
N SER A 379 19.22 6.61 -0.06
CA SER A 379 20.33 7.28 -0.75
C SER A 379 20.67 6.59 -2.08
N ASP A 380 21.37 7.33 -2.94
CA ASP A 380 21.89 6.81 -4.22
C ASP A 380 22.83 5.62 -4.01
N GLU A 381 23.69 5.68 -2.98
CA GLU A 381 24.62 4.60 -2.63
C GLU A 381 23.86 3.33 -2.19
N GLN A 382 22.77 3.51 -1.43
CA GLN A 382 21.93 2.39 -1.01
C GLN A 382 21.20 1.76 -2.20
N VAL A 383 20.74 2.55 -3.17
CA VAL A 383 20.17 2.05 -4.42
C VAL A 383 21.19 1.25 -5.19
N ASP A 384 22.42 1.77 -5.36
CA ASP A 384 23.49 1.08 -6.08
C ASP A 384 23.92 -0.21 -5.38
N GLN A 385 23.98 -0.21 -4.05
CA GLN A 385 24.27 -1.40 -3.25
C GLN A 385 23.21 -2.50 -3.46
N ALA A 386 21.92 -2.15 -3.43
CA ALA A 386 20.83 -3.09 -3.67
C ALA A 386 20.91 -3.68 -5.09
N VAL A 387 21.12 -2.84 -6.11
CA VAL A 387 21.26 -3.27 -7.50
C VAL A 387 22.48 -4.19 -7.67
N SER A 388 23.62 -3.84 -7.08
CA SER A 388 24.83 -4.68 -7.13
C SER A 388 24.62 -6.05 -6.48
N THR A 389 23.94 -6.09 -5.34
CA THR A 389 23.60 -7.33 -4.63
C THR A 389 22.71 -8.21 -5.50
N LEU A 390 21.64 -7.64 -6.08
CA LEU A 390 20.73 -8.35 -6.96
C LEU A 390 21.40 -8.84 -8.25
N THR A 391 22.32 -8.06 -8.82
CA THR A 391 23.06 -8.47 -10.03
C THR A 391 23.75 -9.82 -9.81
N ARG A 392 24.46 -9.99 -8.68
CA ARG A 392 25.18 -11.22 -8.34
C ARG A 392 24.23 -12.40 -8.11
N ILE A 393 23.13 -12.16 -7.40
CA ILE A 393 22.13 -13.17 -7.06
C ILE A 393 21.43 -13.66 -8.34
N LEU A 394 20.90 -12.74 -9.13
CA LEU A 394 20.10 -13.08 -10.31
C LEU A 394 20.97 -13.72 -11.41
N ALA A 395 22.23 -13.31 -11.58
CA ALA A 395 23.16 -13.97 -12.50
C ALA A 395 23.36 -15.45 -12.14
N ARG A 396 23.50 -15.75 -10.84
CA ARG A 396 23.64 -17.15 -10.36
C ARG A 396 22.35 -17.94 -10.55
N LEU A 397 21.22 -17.39 -10.15
CA LEU A 397 19.92 -18.07 -10.26
C LEU A 397 19.52 -18.29 -11.71
N LEU A 398 19.79 -17.32 -12.59
CA LEU A 398 19.54 -17.48 -14.03
C LEU A 398 20.35 -18.64 -14.63
N ALA A 399 21.60 -18.85 -14.19
CA ALA A 399 22.39 -19.99 -14.62
C ALA A 399 21.83 -21.35 -14.13
N VAL A 400 21.11 -21.36 -12.99
CA VAL A 400 20.49 -22.57 -12.42
C VAL A 400 19.11 -22.84 -13.04
N PHE A 401 18.26 -21.80 -13.14
CA PHE A 401 16.87 -21.94 -13.62
C PHE A 401 16.75 -21.81 -15.15
N GLY A 402 17.80 -21.39 -15.83
CA GLY A 402 17.83 -21.22 -17.28
C GLY A 402 16.99 -20.07 -17.81
N THR A 403 17.10 -19.82 -19.10
CA THR A 403 16.10 -19.06 -19.87
C THR A 403 15.05 -20.07 -20.34
N ARG A 404 13.75 -19.79 -20.18
CA ARG A 404 12.74 -20.58 -20.90
C ARG A 404 12.98 -20.35 -22.40
N ASP A 405 13.60 -21.30 -23.07
CA ASP A 405 13.54 -21.37 -24.52
C ASP A 405 12.09 -21.58 -24.90
N GLY A 406 11.56 -20.71 -25.79
CA GLY A 406 10.18 -20.77 -26.27
C GLY A 406 9.85 -21.97 -27.18
N SER A 407 10.42 -23.15 -26.90
CA SER A 407 10.30 -24.36 -27.70
C SER A 407 9.47 -25.50 -27.11
N ASP A 408 8.88 -25.33 -25.92
CA ASP A 408 7.98 -26.34 -25.36
C ASP A 408 6.49 -25.93 -25.47
N GLY A 409 6.02 -25.86 -26.71
CA GLY A 409 4.64 -25.52 -27.01
C GLY A 409 4.08 -26.25 -28.24
N ALA A 410 4.33 -27.55 -28.42
CA ALA A 410 3.56 -28.38 -29.36
C ALA A 410 3.98 -29.85 -29.18
N ASP A 411 3.50 -30.53 -28.19
CA ASP A 411 2.99 -31.90 -28.33
C ASP A 411 2.45 -32.40 -26.98
N GLY A 412 1.18 -32.70 -26.94
CA GLY A 412 0.49 -33.18 -25.75
C GLY A 412 -0.91 -33.63 -26.16
N GLY A 413 -0.93 -34.62 -27.07
CA GLY A 413 -2.18 -35.27 -27.53
C GLY A 413 -3.01 -35.74 -26.33
N VAL A 414 -4.27 -35.39 -26.37
CA VAL A 414 -5.35 -35.91 -25.53
C VAL A 414 -5.45 -37.42 -25.74
N PRO A 415 -5.37 -38.28 -24.72
CA PRO A 415 -5.92 -39.61 -24.80
C PRO A 415 -7.44 -39.48 -24.64
N ARG A 416 -8.20 -39.77 -25.71
CA ARG A 416 -9.56 -40.27 -25.59
C ARG A 416 -9.42 -41.73 -25.13
N ASP A 417 -10.10 -42.07 -24.04
CA ASP A 417 -10.91 -43.32 -23.99
C ASP A 417 -11.52 -43.53 -22.58
N HIS A 418 -12.84 -43.82 -22.68
CA HIS A 418 -13.81 -44.47 -21.81
C HIS A 418 -14.32 -43.76 -20.56
#